data_1fa62e6e3ae38c3ba93c7d7fddff50e6
#
_entry.id   1fa62e6e3ae38c3ba93c7d7fddff50e6
#
_cell.length_a   1.000
_cell.length_b   1.000
_cell.length_c   1.000
_cell.angle_alpha   90.00
_cell.angle_beta   90.00
_cell.angle_gamma   90.00
#
_symmetry.space_group_name_H-M   'P 1'
#
loop_
_entity.id
_entity.type
_entity.pdbx_description
1 polymer ?
#
loop_
_entity_poly.entity_id
_entity_poly.type
_entity_poly.pdbx_seq_one_letter_code
_entity_poly.pdbx_strand_id
1 'polypeptide(L)'
;TAKDIAKNPESLTGQYLSGKKKIAVPTVRHRAKIANDDKYEKMQDSAIPLTKNQAKKAESEKKEKAKKGKVEAKPLMLTLTGAKGNNLKNVTLNLPIGVFTAITGVSGSGKSTLINRTLLPLATTQLNNATTHVAEEFDSITGLEHLDKVVDIDQSPIGRTPRSNPATYTGVFSPIRDLFAQVPESKARGYQAGRFSFNVKGGRCETCQGDGLIKVEMHFLPDMYVPCDACQGKRYNRETLEITYKGKNINDVLNMTVEDAAEFFEAIPAIYRRLQALQEVGLGYIRLGQ
;
A
#
# COMPACT_ATOMS: atom_id res chain seq x y z
N THR A 1 10.24 29.76 -18.38
CA THR A 1 8.98 29.38 -19.08
C THR A 1 8.98 27.89 -19.40
N ALA A 2 7.83 27.32 -19.78
CA ALA A 2 7.75 25.90 -20.20
C ALA A 2 8.69 25.59 -21.39
N LYS A 3 8.88 26.58 -22.28
CA LYS A 3 9.82 26.48 -23.42
C LYS A 3 11.27 26.39 -22.96
N ASP A 4 11.65 27.09 -21.90
CA ASP A 4 13.01 27.08 -21.36
C ASP A 4 13.31 25.74 -20.66
N ILE A 5 12.33 25.22 -19.92
CA ILE A 5 12.41 23.90 -19.28
C ILE A 5 12.55 22.79 -20.35
N ALA A 6 11.76 22.87 -21.42
CA ALA A 6 11.83 21.89 -22.53
C ALA A 6 13.21 21.86 -23.23
N LYS A 7 13.95 22.97 -23.22
CA LYS A 7 15.31 23.06 -23.80
C LYS A 7 16.40 22.49 -22.88
N ASN A 8 16.16 22.39 -21.58
CA ASN A 8 17.16 21.89 -20.65
C ASN A 8 17.23 20.34 -20.72
N PRO A 9 18.35 19.77 -21.20
CA PRO A 9 18.50 18.31 -21.35
C PRO A 9 18.57 17.56 -20.02
N GLU A 10 19.00 18.21 -18.95
CA GLU A 10 19.10 17.62 -17.61
C GLU A 10 17.75 17.61 -16.86
N SER A 11 16.79 18.45 -17.29
CA SER A 11 15.47 18.49 -16.71
C SER A 11 14.63 17.28 -17.14
N LEU A 12 14.24 16.43 -16.18
CA LEU A 12 13.32 15.32 -16.44
C LEU A 12 11.99 15.81 -17.03
N THR A 13 11.43 16.87 -16.46
CA THR A 13 10.22 17.55 -16.99
C THR A 13 10.45 18.07 -18.41
N GLY A 14 11.62 18.65 -18.68
CA GLY A 14 11.99 19.11 -20.02
C GLY A 14 12.07 17.98 -21.05
N GLN A 15 12.58 16.82 -20.66
CA GLN A 15 12.63 15.64 -21.52
C GLN A 15 11.24 15.12 -21.88
N TYR A 16 10.24 15.20 -20.97
CA TYR A 16 8.85 14.85 -21.26
C TYR A 16 8.16 15.94 -22.10
N LEU A 17 8.33 17.21 -21.77
CA LEU A 17 7.75 18.33 -22.53
C LEU A 17 8.29 18.41 -23.96
N SER A 18 9.57 18.10 -24.19
CA SER A 18 10.18 18.05 -25.51
C SER A 18 9.88 16.78 -26.31
N GLY A 19 9.22 15.79 -25.68
CA GLY A 19 8.92 14.49 -26.30
C GLY A 19 10.12 13.53 -26.40
N LYS A 20 11.29 13.88 -25.84
CA LYS A 20 12.46 12.96 -25.77
C LYS A 20 12.17 11.74 -24.90
N LYS A 21 11.44 11.94 -23.79
CA LYS A 21 10.87 10.87 -22.98
C LYS A 21 9.36 10.87 -23.13
N LYS A 22 8.77 9.70 -23.22
CA LYS A 22 7.31 9.51 -23.22
C LYS A 22 6.97 8.19 -22.57
N ILE A 23 5.81 8.13 -21.91
CA ILE A 23 5.23 6.87 -21.46
C ILE A 23 4.65 6.21 -22.69
N ALA A 24 5.16 5.02 -23.05
CA ALA A 24 4.68 4.29 -24.20
C ALA A 24 3.24 3.82 -23.96
N VAL A 25 2.34 4.14 -24.90
CA VAL A 25 1.00 3.58 -24.89
C VAL A 25 1.08 2.16 -25.43
N PRO A 26 0.67 1.13 -24.68
CA PRO A 26 0.76 -0.25 -25.12
C PRO A 26 -0.14 -0.46 -26.35
N THR A 27 0.37 -1.20 -27.33
CA THR A 27 -0.38 -1.58 -28.55
C THR A 27 -1.44 -2.64 -28.24
N VAL A 28 -1.18 -3.50 -27.26
CA VAL A 28 -2.13 -4.49 -26.75
C VAL A 28 -2.72 -3.95 -25.45
N ARG A 29 -4.04 -3.79 -25.41
CA ARG A 29 -4.77 -3.30 -24.24
C ARG A 29 -5.57 -4.41 -23.61
N HIS A 30 -5.64 -4.43 -22.29
CA HIS A 30 -6.60 -5.26 -21.56
C HIS A 30 -8.03 -4.85 -21.93
N ARG A 31 -8.88 -5.85 -22.09
CA ARG A 31 -10.31 -5.65 -22.33
C ARG A 31 -11.08 -5.87 -21.03
N ALA A 32 -12.21 -5.19 -20.89
CA ALA A 32 -13.12 -5.45 -19.80
C ALA A 32 -13.58 -6.92 -19.80
N LYS A 33 -13.81 -7.48 -18.62
CA LYS A 33 -14.31 -8.85 -18.43
C LYS A 33 -15.71 -8.96 -19.09
N ILE A 34 -15.94 -10.08 -19.78
CA ILE A 34 -17.21 -10.34 -20.48
C ILE A 34 -17.88 -11.52 -19.79
N ALA A 35 -19.20 -11.48 -19.63
CA ALA A 35 -19.95 -12.61 -19.12
C ALA A 35 -19.69 -13.86 -20.00
N ASN A 36 -19.35 -14.99 -19.40
CA ASN A 36 -19.05 -16.29 -20.05
C ASN A 36 -17.73 -16.36 -20.85
N ASP A 37 -16.71 -15.60 -20.47
CA ASP A 37 -15.39 -15.70 -21.08
C ASP A 37 -14.46 -16.64 -20.29
N ASP A 38 -14.63 -17.95 -20.44
CA ASP A 38 -13.77 -19.01 -19.86
C ASP A 38 -12.29 -18.91 -20.29
N LYS A 39 -11.97 -18.00 -21.24
CA LYS A 39 -10.62 -17.73 -21.70
C LYS A 39 -9.90 -16.67 -20.84
N TYR A 40 -10.63 -15.90 -20.04
CA TYR A 40 -10.02 -14.83 -19.25
C TYR A 40 -9.16 -15.37 -18.09
N GLU A 41 -9.56 -16.47 -17.50
CA GLU A 41 -8.78 -17.14 -16.44
C GLU A 41 -7.45 -17.74 -16.95
N LYS A 42 -7.43 -18.22 -18.20
CA LYS A 42 -6.23 -18.81 -18.82
C LYS A 42 -5.21 -17.78 -19.31
N MET A 43 -5.57 -16.50 -19.44
CA MET A 43 -4.63 -15.44 -19.86
C MET A 43 -3.88 -14.78 -18.70
N GLN A 44 -4.34 -14.91 -17.47
CA GLN A 44 -3.61 -14.43 -16.28
C GLN A 44 -2.41 -15.33 -15.92
N ASP A 45 -2.47 -16.63 -16.27
CA ASP A 45 -1.39 -17.58 -15.98
C ASP A 45 -0.28 -17.63 -17.04
N SER A 46 -0.44 -16.95 -18.18
CA SER A 46 0.54 -16.99 -19.27
C SER A 46 1.26 -15.67 -19.52
N ALA A 47 2.01 -15.20 -18.54
CA ALA A 47 3.09 -14.21 -18.74
C ALA A 47 4.37 -14.82 -19.34
N ILE A 48 4.29 -16.01 -19.97
CA ILE A 48 5.39 -16.66 -20.66
C ILE A 48 5.30 -16.33 -22.15
N PRO A 49 6.37 -15.81 -22.80
CA PRO A 49 6.34 -15.45 -24.21
C PRO A 49 6.09 -16.69 -25.10
N LEU A 50 5.03 -16.63 -25.88
CA LEU A 50 4.64 -17.68 -26.82
C LEU A 50 5.75 -17.95 -27.87
N THR A 51 6.09 -19.21 -28.10
CA THR A 51 7.02 -19.60 -29.19
C THR A 51 6.38 -19.33 -30.56
N LYS A 52 7.22 -19.08 -31.60
CA LYS A 52 6.80 -18.72 -32.97
C LYS A 52 5.74 -19.68 -33.59
N ASN A 53 5.71 -20.94 -33.16
CA ASN A 53 4.74 -21.92 -33.64
C ASN A 53 3.36 -21.82 -32.98
N GLN A 54 3.30 -21.35 -31.73
CA GLN A 54 2.04 -21.11 -31.03
C GLN A 54 1.34 -19.83 -31.53
N ALA A 55 2.13 -18.82 -31.95
CA ALA A 55 1.59 -17.60 -32.57
C ALA A 55 0.89 -17.87 -33.91
N LYS A 56 1.45 -18.74 -34.76
CA LYS A 56 0.84 -19.12 -36.03
C LYS A 56 -0.47 -19.92 -35.89
N LYS A 57 -0.56 -20.77 -34.86
CA LYS A 57 -1.77 -21.54 -34.57
C LYS A 57 -2.89 -20.64 -34.03
N ALA A 58 -2.55 -19.62 -33.24
CA ALA A 58 -3.51 -18.62 -32.74
C ALA A 58 -4.04 -17.69 -33.85
N GLU A 59 -3.25 -17.40 -34.90
CA GLU A 59 -3.69 -16.62 -36.04
C GLU A 59 -4.65 -17.38 -36.99
N SER A 60 -4.43 -18.68 -37.18
CA SER A 60 -5.32 -19.53 -37.99
C SER A 60 -6.69 -19.72 -37.32
N GLU A 61 -6.72 -19.94 -36.01
CA GLU A 61 -7.95 -20.03 -35.22
C GLU A 61 -8.74 -18.70 -35.16
N LYS A 62 -8.07 -17.55 -35.22
CA LYS A 62 -8.71 -16.24 -35.31
C LYS A 62 -9.45 -16.02 -36.64
N LYS A 63 -8.93 -16.55 -37.77
CA LYS A 63 -9.55 -16.40 -39.09
C LYS A 63 -10.80 -17.28 -39.25
N GLU A 64 -10.89 -18.41 -38.60
CA GLU A 64 -12.03 -19.30 -38.67
C GLU A 64 -13.23 -18.80 -37.82
N LYS A 65 -12.95 -18.12 -36.69
CA LYS A 65 -13.97 -17.52 -35.81
C LYS A 65 -14.54 -16.19 -36.32
N ALA A 66 -13.87 -15.54 -37.26
CA ALA A 66 -14.34 -14.29 -37.85
C ALA A 66 -15.54 -14.48 -38.81
N LYS A 67 -15.91 -15.74 -39.18
CA LYS A 67 -17.03 -16.08 -40.06
C LYS A 67 -18.34 -16.44 -39.38
N LYS A 68 -18.34 -16.62 -38.03
CA LYS A 68 -19.58 -16.82 -37.23
C LYS A 68 -19.96 -15.51 -36.56
N GLY A 69 -21.15 -14.99 -36.89
CA GLY A 69 -21.68 -13.68 -36.54
C GLY A 69 -21.30 -13.20 -35.12
N LYS A 70 -20.75 -12.00 -35.04
CA LYS A 70 -20.45 -11.28 -33.80
C LYS A 70 -21.73 -11.05 -33.00
N VAL A 71 -22.00 -11.88 -32.05
CA VAL A 71 -22.72 -11.44 -30.85
C VAL A 71 -21.73 -10.54 -30.09
N GLU A 72 -21.94 -9.25 -30.09
CA GLU A 72 -21.16 -8.31 -29.27
C GLU A 72 -21.44 -8.63 -27.78
N ALA A 73 -20.60 -9.44 -27.19
CA ALA A 73 -20.69 -9.73 -25.78
C ALA A 73 -20.41 -8.45 -25.01
N LYS A 74 -21.40 -7.96 -24.27
CA LYS A 74 -21.30 -6.72 -23.49
C LYS A 74 -20.35 -6.93 -22.32
N PRO A 75 -19.47 -5.95 -22.02
CA PRO A 75 -18.60 -6.03 -20.86
C PRO A 75 -19.41 -6.08 -19.56
N LEU A 76 -18.90 -6.80 -18.57
CA LEU A 76 -19.44 -6.75 -17.22
C LEU A 76 -19.21 -5.35 -16.64
N MET A 77 -20.24 -4.79 -16.04
CA MET A 77 -20.24 -3.43 -15.52
C MET A 77 -20.66 -3.44 -14.04
N LEU A 78 -19.96 -2.69 -13.23
CA LEU A 78 -20.48 -2.22 -11.96
C LEU A 78 -21.21 -0.91 -12.23
N THR A 79 -22.50 -0.85 -11.92
CA THR A 79 -23.33 0.34 -12.17
C THR A 79 -23.93 0.85 -10.87
N LEU A 80 -23.62 2.08 -10.52
CA LEU A 80 -24.23 2.85 -9.44
C LEU A 80 -25.14 3.91 -10.07
N THR A 81 -26.44 3.89 -9.74
CA THR A 81 -27.42 4.85 -10.27
C THR A 81 -27.94 5.76 -9.19
N GLY A 82 -28.27 6.98 -9.56
CA GLY A 82 -28.98 7.89 -8.69
C GLY A 82 -28.17 8.47 -7.55
N ALA A 83 -26.86 8.63 -7.67
CA ALA A 83 -26.04 9.24 -6.61
C ALA A 83 -26.39 10.73 -6.44
N LYS A 84 -26.80 11.12 -5.23
CA LYS A 84 -27.34 12.45 -4.90
C LYS A 84 -26.59 13.16 -3.76
N GLY A 85 -25.55 12.54 -3.21
CA GLY A 85 -24.80 13.13 -2.09
C GLY A 85 -24.17 14.48 -2.44
N ASN A 86 -24.23 15.44 -1.55
CA ASN A 86 -23.67 16.79 -1.67
C ASN A 86 -24.07 17.50 -2.98
N ASN A 87 -23.11 17.73 -3.90
CA ASN A 87 -23.34 18.43 -5.17
C ASN A 87 -23.69 17.48 -6.34
N LEU A 88 -23.85 16.19 -6.11
CA LEU A 88 -24.24 15.24 -7.13
C LEU A 88 -25.72 15.40 -7.48
N LYS A 89 -26.02 15.42 -8.80
CA LYS A 89 -27.36 15.60 -9.32
C LYS A 89 -27.82 14.34 -10.02
N ASN A 90 -28.19 13.31 -9.25
CA ASN A 90 -28.69 12.04 -9.79
C ASN A 90 -27.71 11.39 -10.80
N VAL A 91 -26.47 11.23 -10.37
CA VAL A 91 -25.39 10.77 -11.26
C VAL A 91 -25.40 9.25 -11.37
N THR A 92 -25.24 8.76 -12.60
CA THR A 92 -25.00 7.33 -12.88
C THR A 92 -23.53 7.10 -13.20
N LEU A 93 -22.92 6.14 -12.49
CA LEU A 93 -21.54 5.72 -12.69
C LEU A 93 -21.52 4.29 -13.24
N ASN A 94 -20.84 4.09 -14.37
CA ASN A 94 -20.62 2.79 -14.98
C ASN A 94 -19.14 2.47 -14.99
N LEU A 95 -18.72 1.43 -14.27
CA LEU A 95 -17.33 0.97 -14.17
C LEU A 95 -17.19 -0.38 -14.86
N PRO A 96 -16.39 -0.49 -15.93
CA PRO A 96 -16.12 -1.77 -16.56
C PRO A 96 -15.24 -2.63 -15.64
N ILE A 97 -15.61 -3.90 -15.48
CA ILE A 97 -14.91 -4.84 -14.59
C ILE A 97 -13.69 -5.44 -15.31
N GLY A 98 -12.60 -5.65 -14.54
CA GLY A 98 -11.36 -6.25 -15.04
C GLY A 98 -10.40 -5.30 -15.74
N VAL A 99 -10.62 -3.99 -15.61
CA VAL A 99 -9.73 -2.96 -16.16
C VAL A 99 -9.43 -1.87 -15.15
N PHE A 100 -8.35 -1.13 -15.36
CA PHE A 100 -8.03 0.07 -14.59
C PHE A 100 -8.91 1.23 -15.05
N THR A 101 -9.65 1.84 -14.12
CA THR A 101 -10.49 3.02 -14.38
C THR A 101 -9.98 4.22 -13.58
N ALA A 102 -9.62 5.30 -14.27
CA ALA A 102 -9.20 6.56 -13.67
C ALA A 102 -10.37 7.54 -13.58
N ILE A 103 -10.64 8.08 -12.37
CA ILE A 103 -11.67 9.09 -12.14
C ILE A 103 -10.99 10.43 -11.93
N THR A 104 -11.19 11.34 -12.89
CA THR A 104 -10.52 12.64 -12.96
C THR A 104 -11.53 13.79 -12.98
N GLY A 105 -11.07 15.00 -12.78
CA GLY A 105 -11.88 16.23 -12.82
C GLY A 105 -11.39 17.29 -11.86
N VAL A 106 -11.94 18.49 -11.97
CA VAL A 106 -11.58 19.64 -11.12
C VAL A 106 -11.90 19.38 -9.64
N SER A 107 -11.22 20.12 -8.73
CA SER A 107 -11.54 20.08 -7.30
C SER A 107 -12.99 20.51 -7.08
N GLY A 108 -13.69 19.84 -6.15
CA GLY A 108 -15.10 20.12 -5.86
C GLY A 108 -16.12 19.56 -6.86
N SER A 109 -15.71 18.83 -7.92
CA SER A 109 -16.63 18.26 -8.90
C SER A 109 -17.48 17.07 -8.40
N GLY A 110 -17.29 16.63 -7.17
CA GLY A 110 -18.06 15.52 -6.58
C GLY A 110 -17.40 14.15 -6.67
N LYS A 111 -16.14 14.02 -7.17
CA LYS A 111 -15.43 12.74 -7.30
C LYS A 111 -15.36 11.97 -5.97
N SER A 112 -14.93 12.64 -4.90
CA SER A 112 -14.81 12.02 -3.58
C SER A 112 -16.18 11.67 -2.98
N THR A 113 -17.22 12.44 -3.27
CA THR A 113 -18.59 12.12 -2.87
C THR A 113 -19.06 10.85 -3.58
N LEU A 114 -18.87 10.78 -4.89
CA LEU A 114 -19.32 9.64 -5.71
C LEU A 114 -18.55 8.35 -5.34
N ILE A 115 -17.23 8.43 -5.19
CA ILE A 115 -16.40 7.24 -4.95
C ILE A 115 -16.26 6.95 -3.47
N ASN A 116 -15.69 7.88 -2.67
CA ASN A 116 -15.30 7.60 -1.29
C ASN A 116 -16.48 7.62 -0.33
N ARG A 117 -17.54 8.41 -0.60
CA ARG A 117 -18.70 8.54 0.29
C ARG A 117 -19.92 7.75 -0.17
N THR A 118 -19.99 7.33 -1.44
CA THR A 118 -21.13 6.57 -1.96
C THR A 118 -20.72 5.15 -2.34
N LEU A 119 -19.86 4.98 -3.37
CA LEU A 119 -19.51 3.65 -3.90
C LEU A 119 -18.71 2.81 -2.90
N LEU A 120 -17.67 3.37 -2.28
CA LEU A 120 -16.77 2.65 -1.38
C LEU A 120 -17.50 2.09 -0.15
N PRO A 121 -18.32 2.86 0.59
CA PRO A 121 -19.10 2.34 1.71
C PRO A 121 -20.08 1.23 1.30
N LEU A 122 -20.75 1.36 0.16
CA LEU A 122 -21.65 0.34 -0.37
C LEU A 122 -20.92 -0.96 -0.67
N ALA A 123 -19.83 -0.86 -1.42
CA ALA A 123 -19.05 -2.03 -1.81
C ALA A 123 -18.39 -2.72 -0.59
N THR A 124 -17.85 -1.96 0.37
CA THR A 124 -17.24 -2.52 1.60
C THR A 124 -18.28 -3.16 2.51
N THR A 125 -19.49 -2.61 2.58
CA THR A 125 -20.58 -3.21 3.36
C THR A 125 -21.02 -4.55 2.76
N GLN A 126 -21.18 -4.63 1.43
CA GLN A 126 -21.68 -5.83 0.77
C GLN A 126 -20.60 -6.92 0.59
N LEU A 127 -19.36 -6.53 0.26
CA LEU A 127 -18.30 -7.49 -0.06
C LEU A 127 -17.42 -7.84 1.15
N ASN A 128 -17.15 -6.86 2.02
CA ASN A 128 -16.25 -7.05 3.17
C ASN A 128 -17.04 -7.20 4.49
N ASN A 129 -18.39 -7.19 4.48
CA ASN A 129 -19.25 -7.20 5.69
C ASN A 129 -18.90 -6.07 6.68
N ALA A 130 -18.44 -4.92 6.19
CA ALA A 130 -18.11 -3.78 7.03
C ALA A 130 -19.38 -3.01 7.41
N THR A 131 -19.59 -2.76 8.70
CA THR A 131 -20.79 -2.05 9.22
C THR A 131 -20.55 -0.59 9.58
N THR A 132 -19.35 -0.08 9.38
CA THR A 132 -18.87 1.19 9.94
C THR A 132 -19.16 2.42 9.08
N HIS A 133 -19.53 2.26 7.83
CA HIS A 133 -19.70 3.39 6.92
C HIS A 133 -21.09 3.41 6.29
N VAL A 134 -21.77 4.53 6.44
CA VAL A 134 -23.06 4.79 5.78
C VAL A 134 -22.77 5.48 4.44
N ALA A 135 -23.33 4.93 3.38
CA ALA A 135 -23.23 5.55 2.04
C ALA A 135 -24.12 6.78 1.94
N GLU A 136 -23.72 7.75 1.12
CA GLU A 136 -24.57 8.88 0.72
C GLU A 136 -25.75 8.37 -0.14
N GLU A 137 -26.78 9.21 -0.30
CA GLU A 137 -28.02 8.85 -0.99
C GLU A 137 -27.79 8.42 -2.44
N PHE A 138 -28.40 7.29 -2.84
CA PHE A 138 -28.35 6.70 -4.19
C PHE A 138 -29.65 5.90 -4.43
N ASP A 139 -29.89 5.55 -5.72
CA ASP A 139 -31.09 4.76 -6.05
C ASP A 139 -30.79 3.25 -6.07
N SER A 140 -29.75 2.79 -6.79
CA SER A 140 -29.39 1.38 -6.85
C SER A 140 -27.94 1.13 -7.23
N ILE A 141 -27.45 -0.07 -6.91
CA ILE A 141 -26.14 -0.57 -7.35
C ILE A 141 -26.29 -2.01 -7.88
N THR A 142 -25.61 -2.31 -9.00
CA THR A 142 -25.59 -3.64 -9.63
C THR A 142 -24.18 -3.98 -10.08
N GLY A 143 -23.85 -5.28 -10.19
CA GLY A 143 -22.53 -5.74 -10.66
C GLY A 143 -21.53 -6.02 -9.53
N LEU A 144 -21.91 -5.85 -8.25
CA LEU A 144 -21.05 -6.20 -7.11
C LEU A 144 -20.85 -7.72 -7.02
N GLU A 145 -21.77 -8.52 -7.50
CA GLU A 145 -21.70 -9.98 -7.55
C GLU A 145 -20.52 -10.53 -8.38
N HIS A 146 -19.89 -9.68 -9.18
CA HIS A 146 -18.70 -10.00 -9.97
C HIS A 146 -17.38 -9.66 -9.30
N LEU A 147 -17.42 -9.21 -8.05
CA LEU A 147 -16.26 -8.76 -7.25
C LEU A 147 -16.18 -9.57 -5.96
N ASP A 148 -14.96 -9.90 -5.54
CA ASP A 148 -14.74 -10.72 -4.33
C ASP A 148 -14.61 -9.87 -3.06
N LYS A 149 -13.90 -8.76 -3.17
CA LYS A 149 -13.61 -7.86 -2.03
C LYS A 149 -13.22 -6.47 -2.49
N VAL A 150 -13.28 -5.52 -1.55
CA VAL A 150 -12.76 -4.17 -1.72
C VAL A 150 -11.46 -4.02 -0.93
N VAL A 151 -10.44 -3.48 -1.57
CA VAL A 151 -9.22 -3.03 -0.92
C VAL A 151 -9.16 -1.52 -1.08
N ASP A 152 -9.28 -0.79 0.02
CA ASP A 152 -9.15 0.66 0.06
C ASP A 152 -7.70 1.04 0.37
N ILE A 153 -7.14 1.92 -0.46
CA ILE A 153 -5.79 2.47 -0.28
C ILE A 153 -5.94 3.99 -0.31
N ASP A 154 -5.74 4.60 0.84
CA ASP A 154 -5.81 6.05 0.98
C ASP A 154 -4.41 6.68 1.09
N GLN A 155 -4.37 8.02 1.12
CA GLN A 155 -3.14 8.79 1.31
C GLN A 155 -2.97 9.27 2.75
N SER A 156 -3.67 8.66 3.71
CA SER A 156 -3.55 9.00 5.11
C SER A 156 -2.13 8.70 5.60
N PRO A 157 -1.53 9.57 6.40
CA PRO A 157 -0.21 9.30 6.97
C PRO A 157 -0.26 8.04 7.84
N ILE A 158 0.77 7.21 7.73
CA ILE A 158 0.95 5.99 8.53
C ILE A 158 1.22 6.39 9.97
N GLY A 159 0.15 6.59 10.73
CA GLY A 159 0.22 6.98 12.13
C GLY A 159 0.48 8.48 12.35
N ARG A 160 0.05 8.94 13.52
CA ARG A 160 0.16 10.35 13.94
C ARG A 160 1.00 10.50 15.20
N THR A 161 1.63 9.43 15.66
CA THR A 161 2.38 9.41 16.91
C THR A 161 3.80 8.92 16.67
N PRO A 162 4.78 9.31 17.52
CA PRO A 162 6.15 8.80 17.46
C PRO A 162 6.28 7.27 17.58
N ARG A 163 5.19 6.59 17.99
CA ARG A 163 5.10 5.12 18.13
C ARG A 163 4.72 4.40 16.85
N SER A 164 4.19 5.14 15.87
CA SER A 164 3.81 4.61 14.56
C SER A 164 5.00 4.74 13.62
N ASN A 165 5.62 3.63 13.30
CA ASN A 165 6.78 3.55 12.42
C ASN A 165 6.63 2.37 11.43
N PRO A 166 7.46 2.29 10.39
CA PRO A 166 7.41 1.22 9.39
C PRO A 166 7.41 -0.18 10.00
N ALA A 167 8.21 -0.43 11.06
CA ALA A 167 8.30 -1.73 11.70
C ALA A 167 6.98 -2.15 12.38
N THR A 168 6.28 -1.20 13.02
CA THR A 168 5.00 -1.50 13.67
C THR A 168 3.87 -1.63 12.66
N TYR A 169 3.82 -0.78 11.65
CA TYR A 169 2.77 -0.79 10.62
C TYR A 169 2.78 -2.08 9.79
N THR A 170 3.94 -2.53 9.37
CA THR A 170 4.08 -3.78 8.60
C THR A 170 3.98 -5.04 9.45
N GLY A 171 3.95 -4.88 10.78
CA GLY A 171 3.95 -5.97 11.73
C GLY A 171 5.28 -6.74 11.80
N VAL A 172 6.36 -6.26 11.16
CA VAL A 172 7.68 -6.91 11.23
C VAL A 172 8.29 -6.81 12.62
N PHE A 173 7.87 -5.83 13.42
CA PHE A 173 8.40 -5.64 14.76
C PHE A 173 8.03 -6.77 15.75
N SER A 174 6.88 -7.44 15.56
CA SER A 174 6.48 -8.56 16.43
C SER A 174 7.46 -9.73 16.36
N PRO A 175 7.76 -10.34 15.20
CA PRO A 175 8.74 -11.40 15.12
C PRO A 175 10.17 -10.95 15.49
N ILE A 176 10.52 -9.67 15.34
CA ILE A 176 11.81 -9.14 15.83
C ILE A 176 11.86 -9.20 17.38
N ARG A 177 10.81 -8.77 18.07
CA ARG A 177 10.74 -8.84 19.54
C ARG A 177 10.77 -10.28 20.05
N ASP A 178 10.08 -11.19 19.37
CA ASP A 178 10.08 -12.62 19.70
C ASP A 178 11.49 -13.20 19.56
N LEU A 179 12.24 -12.83 18.54
CA LEU A 179 13.63 -13.21 18.34
C LEU A 179 14.51 -12.73 19.50
N PHE A 180 14.41 -11.45 19.86
CA PHE A 180 15.18 -10.90 20.98
C PHE A 180 14.84 -11.56 22.31
N ALA A 181 13.60 -11.97 22.54
CA ALA A 181 13.21 -12.74 23.72
C ALA A 181 13.82 -14.17 23.73
N GLN A 182 14.17 -14.71 22.57
CA GLN A 182 14.76 -16.04 22.45
C GLN A 182 16.29 -16.06 22.59
N VAL A 183 16.95 -14.92 22.58
CA VAL A 183 18.40 -14.82 22.81
C VAL A 183 18.75 -15.42 24.18
N PRO A 184 19.85 -16.19 24.32
CA PRO A 184 20.22 -16.84 25.57
C PRO A 184 20.26 -15.90 26.80
N GLU A 185 20.79 -14.70 26.63
CA GLU A 185 20.84 -13.70 27.67
C GLU A 185 19.45 -13.20 28.10
N SER A 186 18.52 -13.02 27.16
CA SER A 186 17.12 -12.70 27.46
C SER A 186 16.45 -13.80 28.29
N LYS A 187 16.66 -15.05 27.90
CA LYS A 187 16.13 -16.21 28.65
C LYS A 187 16.72 -16.28 30.07
N ALA A 188 18.03 -16.06 30.23
CA ALA A 188 18.68 -16.05 31.51
C ALA A 188 18.13 -14.96 32.44
N ARG A 189 17.74 -13.80 31.88
CA ARG A 189 17.13 -12.69 32.61
C ARG A 189 15.61 -12.77 32.73
N GLY A 190 14.95 -13.81 32.16
CA GLY A 190 13.49 -13.96 32.12
C GLY A 190 12.77 -12.93 31.27
N TYR A 191 13.41 -12.33 30.25
CA TYR A 191 12.84 -11.31 29.42
C TYR A 191 11.92 -11.91 28.36
N GLN A 192 10.70 -11.42 28.32
CA GLN A 192 9.67 -11.77 27.34
C GLN A 192 9.64 -10.75 26.18
N ALA A 193 8.95 -11.06 25.09
CA ALA A 193 8.81 -10.16 23.93
C ALA A 193 8.27 -8.76 24.28
N GLY A 194 7.46 -8.65 25.34
CA GLY A 194 6.98 -7.38 25.87
C GLY A 194 8.09 -6.45 26.33
N ARG A 195 9.23 -7.00 26.83
CA ARG A 195 10.40 -6.23 27.23
C ARG A 195 10.99 -5.40 26.10
N PHE A 196 10.93 -5.92 24.88
CA PHE A 196 11.43 -5.29 23.66
C PHE A 196 10.38 -4.42 22.96
N SER A 197 9.23 -4.15 23.59
CA SER A 197 8.22 -3.22 23.10
C SER A 197 8.42 -1.84 23.73
N PHE A 198 8.52 -0.81 22.90
CA PHE A 198 8.53 0.58 23.39
C PHE A 198 7.15 1.07 23.85
N ASN A 199 6.09 0.29 23.62
CA ASN A 199 4.71 0.62 24.06
C ASN A 199 4.36 0.06 25.43
N VAL A 200 5.12 -0.92 25.93
CA VAL A 200 4.82 -1.65 27.18
C VAL A 200 5.83 -1.27 28.25
N LYS A 201 5.36 -1.13 29.50
CA LYS A 201 6.23 -0.89 30.65
C LYS A 201 7.20 -2.05 30.86
N GLY A 202 8.36 -1.75 31.45
CA GLY A 202 9.39 -2.72 31.83
C GLY A 202 10.66 -2.63 30.99
N GLY A 203 10.60 -2.52 29.68
CA GLY A 203 11.78 -2.39 28.83
C GLY A 203 11.96 -1.02 28.18
N ARG A 204 10.90 -0.22 28.11
CA ARG A 204 10.96 1.12 27.57
C ARG A 204 11.58 2.13 28.52
N CYS A 205 12.05 3.24 28.00
CA CYS A 205 12.42 4.41 28.81
C CYS A 205 11.14 5.00 29.42
N GLU A 206 11.05 5.05 30.75
CA GLU A 206 9.85 5.58 31.43
C GLU A 206 9.78 7.10 31.37
N THR A 207 10.89 7.83 31.21
CA THR A 207 10.91 9.29 31.08
C THR A 207 10.14 9.76 29.83
N CYS A 208 10.42 9.18 28.66
CA CYS A 208 9.71 9.47 27.42
C CYS A 208 8.62 8.44 27.09
N GLN A 209 8.39 7.47 27.96
CA GLN A 209 7.44 6.38 27.80
C GLN A 209 7.59 5.59 26.49
N GLY A 210 8.80 5.51 25.95
CA GLY A 210 9.14 4.80 24.73
C GLY A 210 9.05 5.64 23.44
N ASP A 211 8.70 6.91 23.54
CA ASP A 211 8.61 7.80 22.35
C ASP A 211 10.01 8.19 21.82
N GLY A 212 11.04 8.13 22.68
CA GLY A 212 12.40 8.60 22.35
C GLY A 212 12.51 10.13 22.32
N LEU A 213 11.40 10.82 22.27
CA LEU A 213 11.27 12.28 22.20
C LEU A 213 10.42 12.78 23.36
N ILE A 214 10.64 14.01 23.78
CA ILE A 214 9.81 14.73 24.73
C ILE A 214 9.14 15.88 23.98
N LYS A 215 7.82 15.94 24.05
CA LYS A 215 7.02 17.02 23.51
C LYS A 215 7.13 18.24 24.41
N VAL A 216 7.60 19.35 23.87
CA VAL A 216 7.61 20.64 24.55
C VAL A 216 6.45 21.48 23.96
N GLU A 217 5.41 21.67 24.76
CA GLU A 217 4.24 22.46 24.36
C GLU A 217 4.56 23.95 24.42
N MET A 218 4.35 24.64 23.32
CA MET A 218 4.51 26.09 23.20
C MET A 218 3.14 26.71 22.93
N HIS A 219 2.60 27.50 23.88
CA HIS A 219 1.23 28.02 23.85
C HIS A 219 0.83 28.79 22.57
N PHE A 220 1.79 29.40 21.85
CA PHE A 220 1.51 30.20 20.65
C PHE A 220 2.32 29.76 19.42
N LEU A 221 3.14 28.72 19.54
CA LEU A 221 3.95 28.15 18.46
C LEU A 221 3.66 26.67 18.29
N PRO A 222 3.97 26.06 17.14
CA PRO A 222 3.90 24.61 16.97
C PRO A 222 4.73 23.89 18.03
N ASP A 223 4.19 22.81 18.56
CA ASP A 223 4.88 21.94 19.52
C ASP A 223 6.24 21.50 18.99
N MET A 224 7.27 21.56 19.85
CA MET A 224 8.61 21.07 19.54
C MET A 224 8.83 19.68 20.14
N TYR A 225 9.54 18.84 19.41
CA TYR A 225 9.96 17.51 19.86
C TYR A 225 11.47 17.51 20.03
N VAL A 226 11.94 17.23 21.26
CA VAL A 226 13.37 17.15 21.58
C VAL A 226 13.73 15.72 21.97
N PRO A 227 14.94 15.23 21.64
CA PRO A 227 15.39 13.91 22.11
C PRO A 227 15.31 13.82 23.63
N CYS A 228 14.86 12.67 24.12
CA CYS A 228 14.81 12.41 25.58
C CYS A 228 16.22 12.29 26.15
N ASP A 229 16.56 13.12 27.12
CA ASP A 229 17.89 13.13 27.75
C ASP A 229 18.23 11.81 28.45
N ALA A 230 17.23 11.15 29.08
CA ALA A 230 17.42 9.90 29.78
C ALA A 230 17.82 8.72 28.87
N CYS A 231 17.21 8.61 27.69
CA CYS A 231 17.50 7.52 26.75
C CYS A 231 18.21 7.99 25.48
N GLN A 232 18.46 9.28 25.32
CA GLN A 232 19.11 9.88 24.15
C GLN A 232 18.45 9.44 22.82
N GLY A 233 17.13 9.42 22.79
CA GLY A 233 16.36 9.01 21.63
C GLY A 233 16.21 7.49 21.44
N LYS A 234 16.85 6.65 22.26
CA LYS A 234 16.92 5.19 22.07
C LYS A 234 15.65 4.44 22.47
N ARG A 235 14.64 5.10 23.04
CA ARG A 235 13.32 4.54 23.41
C ARG A 235 13.31 3.52 24.55
N TYR A 236 14.41 2.86 24.88
CA TYR A 236 14.52 1.77 25.85
C TYR A 236 15.39 2.14 27.06
N ASN A 237 15.22 1.40 28.13
CA ASN A 237 16.12 1.48 29.27
C ASN A 237 17.46 0.76 29.00
N ARG A 238 18.47 1.03 29.83
CA ARG A 238 19.82 0.52 29.64
C ARG A 238 19.86 -1.02 29.60
N GLU A 239 19.17 -1.67 30.53
CA GLU A 239 19.18 -3.14 30.66
C GLU A 239 18.61 -3.84 29.42
N THR A 240 17.57 -3.26 28.77
CA THR A 240 17.03 -3.79 27.51
C THR A 240 18.01 -3.62 26.36
N LEU A 241 18.77 -2.51 26.34
CA LEU A 241 19.76 -2.23 25.28
C LEU A 241 21.04 -3.09 25.42
N GLU A 242 21.28 -3.72 26.58
CA GLU A 242 22.38 -4.67 26.76
C GLU A 242 22.14 -5.97 25.97
N ILE A 243 20.88 -6.33 25.71
CA ILE A 243 20.55 -7.52 24.94
C ILE A 243 20.87 -7.29 23.47
N THR A 244 21.69 -8.19 22.90
CA THR A 244 22.10 -8.08 21.50
C THR A 244 21.83 -9.37 20.73
N TYR A 245 21.48 -9.24 19.45
CA TYR A 245 21.44 -10.31 18.48
C TYR A 245 22.43 -9.97 17.34
N LYS A 246 23.36 -10.87 17.05
CA LYS A 246 24.49 -10.61 16.11
C LYS A 246 25.19 -9.24 16.37
N GLY A 247 25.39 -8.88 17.64
CA GLY A 247 26.06 -7.64 18.04
C GLY A 247 25.22 -6.35 17.90
N LYS A 248 23.94 -6.44 17.58
CA LYS A 248 23.01 -5.30 17.47
C LYS A 248 21.92 -5.39 18.52
N ASN A 249 21.65 -4.29 19.23
CA ASN A 249 20.53 -4.20 20.16
C ASN A 249 19.24 -3.80 19.42
N ILE A 250 18.11 -3.81 20.13
CA ILE A 250 16.80 -3.53 19.54
C ILE A 250 16.70 -2.10 18.96
N ASN A 251 17.39 -1.11 19.54
CA ASN A 251 17.42 0.24 19.00
C ASN A 251 18.27 0.32 17.73
N ASP A 252 19.39 -0.41 17.67
CA ASP A 252 20.22 -0.47 16.45
C ASP A 252 19.41 -1.06 15.30
N VAL A 253 18.61 -2.10 15.57
CA VAL A 253 17.71 -2.70 14.58
C VAL A 253 16.65 -1.70 14.09
N LEU A 254 16.04 -0.92 14.98
CA LEU A 254 15.08 0.11 14.58
C LEU A 254 15.73 1.23 13.73
N ASN A 255 17.03 1.47 13.89
CA ASN A 255 17.77 2.46 13.10
C ASN A 255 18.30 1.91 11.76
N MET A 256 18.23 0.60 11.51
CA MET A 256 18.57 0.02 10.21
C MET A 256 17.60 0.48 9.14
N THR A 257 18.11 0.63 7.92
CA THR A 257 17.24 0.71 6.74
C THR A 257 16.55 -0.63 6.51
N VAL A 258 15.47 -0.64 5.74
CA VAL A 258 14.80 -1.90 5.36
C VAL A 258 15.77 -2.82 4.60
N GLU A 259 16.66 -2.25 3.77
CA GLU A 259 17.67 -2.98 3.02
C GLU A 259 18.70 -3.65 3.95
N ASP A 260 19.31 -2.88 4.86
CA ASP A 260 20.25 -3.41 5.86
C ASP A 260 19.59 -4.47 6.76
N ALA A 261 18.35 -4.23 7.17
CA ALA A 261 17.62 -5.17 8.01
C ALA A 261 17.25 -6.47 7.26
N ALA A 262 16.96 -6.41 5.96
CA ALA A 262 16.69 -7.60 5.16
C ALA A 262 17.92 -8.49 5.08
N GLU A 263 19.11 -7.93 4.85
CA GLU A 263 20.38 -8.66 4.87
C GLU A 263 20.66 -9.23 6.27
N PHE A 264 20.51 -8.41 7.31
CA PHE A 264 20.75 -8.82 8.69
C PHE A 264 19.88 -9.99 9.15
N PHE A 265 18.60 -10.02 8.74
CA PHE A 265 17.61 -11.05 9.09
C PHE A 265 17.35 -12.08 8.00
N GLU A 266 18.21 -12.22 6.99
CA GLU A 266 18.07 -13.16 5.86
C GLU A 266 17.75 -14.59 6.34
N ALA A 267 18.42 -15.05 7.40
CA ALA A 267 18.21 -16.38 7.97
C ALA A 267 16.88 -16.58 8.72
N ILE A 268 16.04 -15.54 8.83
CA ILE A 268 14.79 -15.58 9.61
C ILE A 268 13.60 -15.29 8.69
N PRO A 269 12.96 -16.33 8.11
CA PRO A 269 11.94 -16.15 7.07
C PRO A 269 10.74 -15.30 7.51
N ALA A 270 10.35 -15.36 8.79
CA ALA A 270 9.21 -14.59 9.32
C ALA A 270 9.44 -13.07 9.31
N ILE A 271 10.71 -12.63 9.41
CA ILE A 271 11.13 -11.23 9.34
C ILE A 271 11.45 -10.88 7.88
N TYR A 272 12.28 -11.69 7.24
CA TYR A 272 12.80 -11.45 5.89
C TYR A 272 11.70 -11.21 4.85
N ARG A 273 10.66 -12.05 4.80
CA ARG A 273 9.54 -11.92 3.83
C ARG A 273 8.83 -10.56 3.92
N ARG A 274 8.69 -10.01 5.13
CA ARG A 274 8.04 -8.71 5.33
C ARG A 274 8.94 -7.55 4.91
N LEU A 275 10.25 -7.68 5.14
CA LEU A 275 11.23 -6.68 4.70
C LEU A 275 11.39 -6.71 3.18
N GLN A 276 11.40 -7.91 2.58
CA GLN A 276 11.44 -8.09 1.13
C GLN A 276 10.26 -7.41 0.45
N ALA A 277 9.04 -7.57 0.97
CA ALA A 277 7.87 -6.88 0.43
C ALA A 277 8.02 -5.36 0.44
N LEU A 278 8.66 -4.78 1.46
CA LEU A 278 8.96 -3.34 1.49
C LEU A 278 10.02 -2.95 0.45
N GLN A 279 11.02 -3.78 0.21
CA GLN A 279 12.03 -3.55 -0.84
C GLN A 279 11.41 -3.62 -2.23
N GLU A 280 10.53 -4.60 -2.49
CA GLU A 280 9.84 -4.78 -3.78
C GLU A 280 8.97 -3.57 -4.16
N VAL A 281 8.44 -2.83 -3.19
CA VAL A 281 7.72 -1.57 -3.44
C VAL A 281 8.63 -0.33 -3.44
N GLY A 282 9.96 -0.51 -3.38
CA GLY A 282 10.94 0.58 -3.47
C GLY A 282 11.19 1.33 -2.16
N LEU A 283 10.82 0.77 -1.01
CA LEU A 283 11.01 1.38 0.32
C LEU A 283 12.26 0.87 1.05
N GLY A 284 13.26 0.36 0.33
CA GLY A 284 14.52 -0.16 0.92
C GLY A 284 15.28 0.87 1.75
N TYR A 285 15.19 2.14 1.40
CA TYR A 285 15.94 3.25 2.02
C TYR A 285 15.36 3.77 3.34
N ILE A 286 14.10 3.47 3.69
CA ILE A 286 13.50 3.95 4.93
C ILE A 286 14.02 3.17 6.15
N ARG A 287 14.09 3.82 7.31
CA ARG A 287 14.47 3.16 8.56
C ARG A 287 13.25 2.50 9.21
N LEU A 288 13.48 1.36 9.87
CA LEU A 288 12.42 0.60 10.52
C LEU A 288 11.70 1.39 11.63
N GLY A 289 12.42 2.23 12.35
CA GLY A 289 11.93 3.01 13.49
C GLY A 289 11.64 4.49 13.17
N GLN A 290 11.64 4.86 11.89
CA GLN A 290 11.45 6.24 11.41
C GLN A 290 10.05 6.76 11.71
#